data_2d2f761283b7ff10399e5676304e0199
#
_entry.id   2d2f761283b7ff10399e5676304e0199
#
_cell.length_a   1.000
_cell.length_b   1.000
_cell.length_c   1.000
_cell.angle_alpha   90.00
_cell.angle_beta   90.00
_cell.angle_gamma   90.00
#
_symmetry.space_group_name_H-M   'P 1'
#
loop_
_entity.id
_entity.type
_entity.pdbx_description
1 polymer ?
#
loop_
_entity_poly.entity_id
_entity_poly.type
_entity_poly.pdbx_seq_one_letter_code
_entity_poly.pdbx_strand_id
1 'polypeptide(L)'
;MSIADKPGFMPGAVAGYMASQGAGFLGGLIGGFIAGYSVIFLKKMTKNMSKQFDGMKSMVIYPIFSLLITGVLMYFIIGPVFTKINVIVANWLNNMGTANAVLLGAVLGGMMSVDMGGPINKAAYAFSIGVFTDTNNGAFMAAVMAGGMVPPLAIALAMTLFKDRFDEKEQQSKISNFILGLSFITEGAIPFAAKEPLKVIGSCVVGAAIAGGLTQFWGVSAPAPHGGIFVIPAMPSVHSAIFFVVSIAIGAIISGVIFGVIRGKKNN
;
A
#
# COMPACT_ATOMS: atom_id res chain seq x y z
N MET A 1 4.34 3.51 -18.78
CA MET A 1 4.71 2.45 -19.74
C MET A 1 3.68 1.34 -19.82
N SER A 2 3.13 0.84 -18.72
CA SER A 2 2.09 -0.23 -18.73
C SER A 2 0.83 0.08 -19.54
N ILE A 3 0.45 1.35 -19.67
CA ILE A 3 -0.77 1.78 -20.40
C ILE A 3 -0.50 2.01 -21.89
N ALA A 4 0.64 2.60 -22.24
CA ALA A 4 0.88 3.12 -23.59
C ALA A 4 2.26 2.74 -24.16
N ASP A 5 2.94 1.77 -23.58
CA ASP A 5 4.28 1.32 -23.94
C ASP A 5 5.35 2.44 -23.85
N LYS A 6 6.43 2.32 -24.65
CA LYS A 6 7.55 3.28 -24.66
C LYS A 6 7.14 4.74 -24.84
N PRO A 7 6.18 5.11 -25.73
CA PRO A 7 5.77 6.51 -25.89
C PRO A 7 5.19 7.16 -24.64
N GLY A 8 4.65 6.39 -23.69
CA GLY A 8 4.13 6.89 -22.42
C GLY A 8 5.19 7.29 -21.40
N PHE A 9 6.47 6.95 -21.63
CA PHE A 9 7.54 7.22 -20.66
C PHE A 9 7.80 8.71 -20.46
N MET A 10 8.05 9.45 -21.55
CA MET A 10 8.39 10.88 -21.48
C MET A 10 7.29 11.73 -20.81
N PRO A 11 6.03 11.67 -21.27
CA PRO A 11 4.96 12.44 -20.60
C PRO A 11 4.74 12.01 -19.15
N GLY A 12 4.94 10.72 -18.82
CA GLY A 12 4.87 10.22 -17.45
C GLY A 12 5.98 10.77 -16.56
N ALA A 13 7.22 10.82 -17.04
CA ALA A 13 8.35 11.39 -16.32
C ALA A 13 8.14 12.90 -16.05
N VAL A 14 7.66 13.64 -17.04
CA VAL A 14 7.35 15.07 -16.90
C VAL A 14 6.19 15.28 -15.92
N ALA A 15 5.14 14.47 -15.98
CA ALA A 15 4.05 14.53 -15.02
C ALA A 15 4.55 14.29 -13.58
N GLY A 16 5.43 13.31 -13.37
CA GLY A 16 6.07 13.06 -12.08
C GLY A 16 6.91 14.23 -11.59
N TYR A 17 7.71 14.83 -12.46
CA TYR A 17 8.48 16.04 -12.13
C TYR A 17 7.59 17.22 -11.78
N MET A 18 6.53 17.48 -12.55
CA MET A 18 5.58 18.55 -12.23
C MET A 18 4.84 18.28 -10.90
N ALA A 19 4.50 17.03 -10.61
CA ALA A 19 3.88 16.68 -9.35
C ALA A 19 4.78 16.92 -8.13
N SER A 20 6.11 16.74 -8.28
CA SER A 20 7.07 17.02 -7.19
C SER A 20 7.11 18.50 -6.78
N GLN A 21 6.55 19.40 -7.59
CA GLN A 21 6.45 20.83 -7.28
C GLN A 21 5.26 21.19 -6.38
N GLY A 22 4.59 20.22 -5.76
CA GLY A 22 3.54 20.45 -4.78
C GLY A 22 2.31 19.53 -4.87
N ALA A 23 2.03 18.95 -6.04
CA ALA A 23 0.93 18.01 -6.19
C ALA A 23 1.21 16.63 -5.53
N GLY A 24 2.47 16.35 -5.20
CA GLY A 24 2.92 15.21 -4.45
C GLY A 24 2.67 13.86 -5.12
N PHE A 25 2.68 12.80 -4.31
CA PHE A 25 2.52 11.43 -4.79
C PHE A 25 1.20 11.18 -5.53
N LEU A 26 0.08 11.65 -4.99
CA LEU A 26 -1.24 11.46 -5.61
C LEU A 26 -1.34 12.20 -6.95
N GLY A 27 -0.83 13.42 -7.02
CA GLY A 27 -0.75 14.19 -8.27
C GLY A 27 0.11 13.48 -9.31
N GLY A 28 1.24 12.90 -8.90
CA GLY A 28 2.11 12.10 -9.77
C GLY A 28 1.44 10.83 -10.29
N LEU A 29 0.71 10.13 -9.44
CA LEU A 29 -0.06 8.94 -9.82
C LEU A 29 -1.10 9.26 -10.90
N ILE A 30 -1.92 10.29 -10.68
CA ILE A 30 -2.92 10.74 -11.66
C ILE A 30 -2.25 11.24 -12.94
N GLY A 31 -1.16 12.00 -12.80
CA GLY A 31 -0.35 12.45 -13.94
C GLY A 31 0.17 11.31 -14.80
N GLY A 32 0.59 10.20 -14.19
CA GLY A 32 1.00 8.98 -14.88
C GLY A 32 -0.13 8.35 -15.72
N PHE A 33 -1.36 8.30 -15.17
CA PHE A 33 -2.55 7.86 -15.93
C PHE A 33 -2.85 8.80 -17.09
N ILE A 34 -2.85 10.12 -16.86
CA ILE A 34 -3.08 11.12 -17.92
C ILE A 34 -2.05 10.96 -19.04
N ALA A 35 -0.78 10.80 -18.69
CA ALA A 35 0.28 10.59 -19.65
C ALA A 35 0.06 9.33 -20.51
N GLY A 36 -0.32 8.22 -19.90
CA GLY A 36 -0.65 6.99 -20.60
C GLY A 36 -1.85 7.13 -21.55
N TYR A 37 -2.95 7.68 -21.03
CA TYR A 37 -4.17 7.84 -21.81
C TYR A 37 -4.04 8.91 -22.92
N SER A 38 -3.24 9.96 -22.72
CA SER A 38 -2.96 10.93 -23.80
C SER A 38 -2.29 10.27 -25.01
N VAL A 39 -1.38 9.34 -24.79
CA VAL A 39 -0.76 8.57 -25.88
C VAL A 39 -1.76 7.62 -26.55
N ILE A 40 -2.62 6.93 -25.78
CA ILE A 40 -3.68 6.09 -26.36
C ILE A 40 -4.62 6.93 -27.22
N PHE A 41 -5.01 8.10 -26.73
CA PHE A 41 -5.85 9.03 -27.49
C PHE A 41 -5.21 9.43 -28.82
N LEU A 42 -3.93 9.81 -28.80
CA LEU A 42 -3.15 10.14 -30.02
C LEU A 42 -3.02 8.95 -30.98
N LYS A 43 -2.75 7.75 -30.45
CA LYS A 43 -2.74 6.50 -31.27
C LYS A 43 -4.08 6.28 -31.97
N LYS A 44 -5.21 6.54 -31.26
CA LYS A 44 -6.55 6.43 -31.85
C LYS A 44 -6.80 7.47 -32.92
N MET A 45 -6.42 8.71 -32.69
CA MET A 45 -6.55 9.81 -33.68
C MET A 45 -5.76 9.56 -34.95
N THR A 46 -4.55 9.02 -34.82
CA THR A 46 -3.62 8.76 -35.94
C THR A 46 -3.79 7.40 -36.58
N LYS A 47 -4.81 6.62 -36.16
CA LYS A 47 -5.03 5.25 -36.66
C LYS A 47 -5.16 5.14 -38.18
N ASN A 48 -5.81 6.12 -38.81
CA ASN A 48 -6.06 6.16 -40.25
C ASN A 48 -4.92 6.76 -41.10
N MET A 49 -3.83 7.20 -40.47
CA MET A 49 -2.66 7.70 -41.19
C MET A 49 -1.90 6.55 -41.83
N SER A 50 -1.41 6.79 -43.07
CA SER A 50 -0.63 5.80 -43.81
C SER A 50 0.59 5.27 -43.04
N LYS A 51 0.94 4.00 -43.23
CA LYS A 51 2.09 3.33 -42.60
C LYS A 51 3.43 4.04 -42.83
N GLN A 52 3.58 4.71 -43.94
CA GLN A 52 4.81 5.51 -44.23
C GLN A 52 5.09 6.60 -43.20
N PHE A 53 4.07 7.02 -42.39
CA PHE A 53 4.22 8.00 -41.33
C PHE A 53 4.45 7.39 -39.93
N ASP A 54 4.62 6.07 -39.82
CA ASP A 54 4.74 5.42 -38.50
C ASP A 54 5.97 5.90 -37.71
N GLY A 55 7.10 6.19 -38.39
CA GLY A 55 8.26 6.80 -37.78
C GLY A 55 7.97 8.21 -37.24
N MET A 56 7.27 9.04 -38.02
CA MET A 56 6.86 10.37 -37.58
C MET A 56 5.86 10.33 -36.43
N LYS A 57 4.90 9.39 -36.44
CA LYS A 57 3.96 9.20 -35.33
C LYS A 57 4.70 8.91 -34.02
N SER A 58 5.64 7.94 -34.04
CA SER A 58 6.32 7.48 -32.84
C SER A 58 7.39 8.45 -32.32
N MET A 59 8.11 9.16 -33.22
CA MET A 59 9.23 10.02 -32.84
C MET A 59 8.83 11.48 -32.61
N VAL A 60 7.74 11.94 -33.24
CA VAL A 60 7.34 13.35 -33.21
C VAL A 60 5.94 13.52 -32.62
N ILE A 61 4.93 12.91 -33.24
CA ILE A 61 3.53 13.20 -32.85
C ILE A 61 3.25 12.74 -31.42
N TYR A 62 3.54 11.48 -31.10
CA TYR A 62 3.23 10.96 -29.76
C TYR A 62 4.02 11.68 -28.64
N PRO A 63 5.34 11.88 -28.73
CA PRO A 63 6.07 12.57 -27.67
C PRO A 63 5.61 14.03 -27.50
N ILE A 64 5.55 14.81 -28.59
CA ILE A 64 5.26 16.25 -28.50
C ILE A 64 3.82 16.49 -27.99
N PHE A 65 2.83 15.85 -28.61
CA PHE A 65 1.44 16.13 -28.27
C PHE A 65 1.03 15.47 -26.94
N SER A 66 1.59 14.32 -26.59
CA SER A 66 1.32 13.74 -25.26
C SER A 66 1.97 14.56 -24.13
N LEU A 67 3.17 15.10 -24.34
CA LEU A 67 3.80 16.06 -23.42
C LEU A 67 2.97 17.32 -23.26
N LEU A 68 2.50 17.89 -24.38
CA LEU A 68 1.68 19.09 -24.35
C LEU A 68 0.37 18.85 -23.57
N ILE A 69 -0.36 17.79 -23.91
CA ILE A 69 -1.63 17.44 -23.25
C ILE A 69 -1.39 17.20 -21.75
N THR A 70 -0.41 16.37 -21.42
CA THR A 70 -0.08 16.05 -20.04
C THR A 70 0.39 17.28 -19.26
N GLY A 71 1.30 18.07 -19.84
CA GLY A 71 1.83 19.29 -19.22
C GLY A 71 0.73 20.33 -18.94
N VAL A 72 -0.15 20.58 -19.91
CA VAL A 72 -1.27 21.51 -19.75
C VAL A 72 -2.22 21.04 -18.64
N LEU A 73 -2.60 19.76 -18.65
CA LEU A 73 -3.48 19.21 -17.60
C LEU A 73 -2.83 19.22 -16.23
N MET A 74 -1.53 18.88 -16.15
CA MET A 74 -0.78 18.95 -14.89
C MET A 74 -0.67 20.37 -14.36
N TYR A 75 -0.37 21.35 -15.24
CA TYR A 75 -0.15 22.72 -14.82
C TYR A 75 -1.42 23.44 -14.38
N PHE A 76 -2.50 23.31 -15.15
CA PHE A 76 -3.72 24.08 -14.89
C PHE A 76 -4.75 23.37 -14.01
N ILE A 77 -4.75 22.05 -13.96
CA ILE A 77 -5.80 21.28 -13.29
C ILE A 77 -5.22 20.44 -12.15
N ILE A 78 -4.39 19.46 -12.48
CA ILE A 78 -3.94 18.45 -11.50
C ILE A 78 -3.02 19.07 -10.45
N GLY A 79 -2.03 19.83 -10.87
CA GLY A 79 -1.08 20.49 -9.98
C GLY A 79 -1.79 21.34 -8.91
N PRO A 80 -2.56 22.37 -9.29
CA PRO A 80 -3.26 23.22 -8.31
C PRO A 80 -4.24 22.48 -7.42
N VAL A 81 -4.99 21.50 -7.95
CA VAL A 81 -5.98 20.73 -7.18
C VAL A 81 -5.28 19.87 -6.13
N PHE A 82 -4.30 19.07 -6.54
CA PHE A 82 -3.61 18.15 -5.62
C PHE A 82 -2.69 18.87 -4.63
N THR A 83 -2.09 20.01 -5.01
CA THR A 83 -1.37 20.86 -4.06
C THR A 83 -2.28 21.35 -2.93
N LYS A 84 -3.51 21.79 -3.25
CA LYS A 84 -4.50 22.17 -2.24
C LYS A 84 -4.92 21.00 -1.36
N ILE A 85 -5.15 19.83 -1.95
CA ILE A 85 -5.49 18.61 -1.22
C ILE A 85 -4.36 18.25 -0.25
N ASN A 86 -3.11 18.27 -0.69
CA ASN A 86 -1.95 17.96 0.16
C ASN A 86 -1.82 18.93 1.33
N VAL A 87 -2.02 20.22 1.11
CA VAL A 87 -2.00 21.23 2.20
C VAL A 87 -3.13 20.96 3.21
N ILE A 88 -4.33 20.64 2.75
CA ILE A 88 -5.47 20.31 3.62
C ILE A 88 -5.17 19.05 4.45
N VAL A 89 -4.67 18.00 3.79
CA VAL A 89 -4.30 16.75 4.47
C VAL A 89 -3.18 16.97 5.47
N ALA A 90 -2.13 17.69 5.11
CA ALA A 90 -1.02 18.00 6.01
C ALA A 90 -1.49 18.79 7.25
N ASN A 91 -2.32 19.81 7.05
CA ASN A 91 -2.89 20.61 8.15
C ASN A 91 -3.79 19.77 9.05
N TRP A 92 -4.63 18.91 8.47
CA TRP A 92 -5.50 17.99 9.22
C TRP A 92 -4.68 17.03 10.07
N LEU A 93 -3.61 16.43 9.51
CA LEU A 93 -2.73 15.51 10.22
C LEU A 93 -1.96 16.22 11.35
N ASN A 94 -1.45 17.42 11.10
CA ASN A 94 -0.71 18.19 12.10
C ASN A 94 -1.59 18.64 13.30
N ASN A 95 -2.89 18.82 13.06
CA ASN A 95 -3.87 19.16 14.09
C ASN A 95 -4.57 17.95 14.71
N MET A 96 -4.22 16.74 14.28
CA MET A 96 -4.84 15.51 14.77
C MET A 96 -4.34 15.18 16.18
N GLY A 97 -5.26 15.10 17.14
CA GLY A 97 -4.94 14.62 18.49
C GLY A 97 -4.60 13.12 18.51
N THR A 98 -3.89 12.68 19.54
CA THR A 98 -3.43 11.28 19.68
C THR A 98 -4.54 10.27 19.55
N ALA A 99 -5.72 10.50 20.11
CA ALA A 99 -6.86 9.59 20.01
C ALA A 99 -7.31 9.37 18.55
N ASN A 100 -7.38 10.45 17.77
CA ASN A 100 -7.74 10.37 16.36
C ASN A 100 -6.64 9.72 15.51
N ALA A 101 -5.36 9.95 15.85
CA ALA A 101 -4.25 9.27 15.21
C ALA A 101 -4.30 7.76 15.45
N VAL A 102 -4.58 7.32 16.68
CA VAL A 102 -4.74 5.90 17.03
C VAL A 102 -5.91 5.28 16.25
N LEU A 103 -7.04 5.98 16.18
CA LEU A 103 -8.21 5.51 15.42
C LEU A 103 -7.88 5.37 13.93
N LEU A 104 -7.23 6.38 13.33
CA LEU A 104 -6.82 6.34 11.93
C LEU A 104 -5.80 5.22 11.69
N GLY A 105 -4.82 5.05 12.57
CA GLY A 105 -3.86 3.96 12.51
C GLY A 105 -4.53 2.59 12.60
N ALA A 106 -5.54 2.45 13.45
CA ALA A 106 -6.33 1.21 13.55
C ALA A 106 -7.12 0.95 12.25
N VAL A 107 -7.76 1.97 11.68
CA VAL A 107 -8.47 1.84 10.40
C VAL A 107 -7.51 1.45 9.28
N LEU A 108 -6.39 2.16 9.12
CA LEU A 108 -5.40 1.88 8.09
C LEU A 108 -4.78 0.48 8.25
N GLY A 109 -4.42 0.11 9.48
CA GLY A 109 -3.91 -1.23 9.78
C GLY A 109 -4.93 -2.32 9.46
N GLY A 110 -6.19 -2.14 9.86
CA GLY A 110 -7.29 -3.06 9.56
C GLY A 110 -7.55 -3.21 8.05
N MET A 111 -7.53 -2.13 7.29
CA MET A 111 -7.68 -2.13 5.82
C MET A 111 -6.66 -3.03 5.13
N MET A 112 -5.45 -3.16 5.69
CA MET A 112 -4.41 -4.04 5.13
C MET A 112 -4.83 -5.51 5.10
N SER A 113 -5.76 -5.92 5.96
CA SER A 113 -6.20 -7.30 6.13
C SER A 113 -7.53 -7.64 5.47
N VAL A 114 -8.26 -6.64 4.94
CA VAL A 114 -9.60 -6.84 4.34
C VAL A 114 -9.51 -7.67 3.07
N ASP A 115 -8.60 -7.34 2.19
CA ASP A 115 -8.43 -7.97 0.87
C ASP A 115 -6.99 -8.40 0.57
N MET A 116 -6.09 -8.30 1.57
CA MET A 116 -4.73 -8.89 1.60
C MET A 116 -3.91 -8.65 0.32
N GLY A 117 -3.86 -7.41 -0.14
CA GLY A 117 -3.17 -7.00 -1.37
C GLY A 117 -4.10 -6.51 -2.48
N GLY A 118 -5.41 -6.51 -2.24
CA GLY A 118 -6.42 -5.97 -3.14
C GLY A 118 -6.57 -4.44 -3.07
N PRO A 119 -7.66 -3.90 -3.63
CA PRO A 119 -7.88 -2.45 -3.72
C PRO A 119 -7.92 -1.70 -2.38
N ILE A 120 -8.51 -2.31 -1.33
CA ILE A 120 -8.63 -1.68 0.00
C ILE A 120 -7.25 -1.60 0.67
N ASN A 121 -6.50 -2.69 0.64
CA ASN A 121 -5.11 -2.73 1.11
C ASN A 121 -4.27 -1.68 0.38
N LYS A 122 -4.34 -1.65 -0.95
CA LYS A 122 -3.59 -0.68 -1.76
C LYS A 122 -4.01 0.77 -1.53
N ALA A 123 -5.27 1.03 -1.20
CA ALA A 123 -5.74 2.37 -0.85
C ALA A 123 -5.11 2.87 0.46
N ALA A 124 -5.08 2.03 1.50
CA ALA A 124 -4.41 2.35 2.77
C ALA A 124 -2.91 2.58 2.56
N TYR A 125 -2.27 1.71 1.77
CA TYR A 125 -0.85 1.85 1.43
C TYR A 125 -0.57 3.12 0.63
N ALA A 126 -1.38 3.42 -0.40
CA ALA A 126 -1.22 4.61 -1.23
C ALA A 126 -1.42 5.91 -0.43
N PHE A 127 -2.40 5.94 0.48
CA PHE A 127 -2.57 7.05 1.42
C PHE A 127 -1.33 7.26 2.29
N SER A 128 -0.84 6.20 2.91
CA SER A 128 0.29 6.26 3.83
C SER A 128 1.61 6.61 3.15
N ILE A 129 1.84 6.12 1.92
CA ILE A 129 3.02 6.49 1.12
C ILE A 129 2.93 7.94 0.62
N GLY A 130 1.72 8.42 0.31
CA GLY A 130 1.47 9.82 -0.03
C GLY A 130 1.86 10.74 1.12
N VAL A 131 1.33 10.48 2.33
CA VAL A 131 1.68 11.24 3.53
C VAL A 131 3.19 11.17 3.81
N PHE A 132 3.78 9.98 3.75
CA PHE A 132 5.22 9.79 3.96
C PHE A 132 6.06 10.63 2.99
N THR A 133 5.73 10.58 1.70
CA THR A 133 6.49 11.26 0.65
C THR A 133 6.33 12.79 0.73
N ASP A 134 5.13 13.27 1.03
CA ASP A 134 4.78 14.68 0.96
C ASP A 134 5.12 15.43 2.25
N THR A 135 5.12 14.74 3.41
CA THR A 135 5.34 15.36 4.73
C THR A 135 6.56 14.81 5.48
N ASN A 136 7.24 13.81 4.94
CA ASN A 136 8.29 13.03 5.62
C ASN A 136 7.83 12.42 6.97
N ASN A 137 6.51 12.19 7.12
CA ASN A 137 5.92 11.61 8.32
C ASN A 137 5.66 10.11 8.12
N GLY A 138 6.45 9.27 8.76
CA GLY A 138 6.38 7.81 8.67
C GLY A 138 5.38 7.14 9.64
N ALA A 139 4.61 7.90 10.41
CA ALA A 139 3.72 7.33 11.44
C ALA A 139 2.64 6.42 10.83
N PHE A 140 1.90 6.90 9.82
CA PHE A 140 0.87 6.08 9.17
C PHE A 140 1.46 4.94 8.32
N MET A 141 2.67 5.13 7.81
CA MET A 141 3.39 4.04 7.16
C MET A 141 3.76 2.94 8.15
N ALA A 142 4.12 3.28 9.38
CA ALA A 142 4.33 2.28 10.44
C ALA A 142 3.05 1.50 10.75
N ALA A 143 1.89 2.17 10.79
CA ALA A 143 0.59 1.51 11.03
C ALA A 143 0.21 0.54 9.91
N VAL A 144 0.35 0.97 8.66
CA VAL A 144 0.07 0.14 7.46
C VAL A 144 1.03 -1.04 7.39
N MET A 145 2.32 -0.81 7.63
CA MET A 145 3.32 -1.86 7.62
C MET A 145 3.06 -2.89 8.72
N ALA A 146 2.84 -2.45 9.95
CA ALA A 146 2.50 -3.34 11.05
C ALA A 146 1.21 -4.13 10.77
N GLY A 147 0.14 -3.46 10.32
CA GLY A 147 -1.13 -4.10 9.97
C GLY A 147 -1.00 -5.14 8.86
N GLY A 148 -0.23 -4.83 7.80
CA GLY A 148 -0.03 -5.75 6.67
C GLY A 148 0.88 -6.95 6.97
N MET A 149 1.71 -6.87 8.02
CA MET A 149 2.51 -7.99 8.50
C MET A 149 1.68 -9.00 9.32
N VAL A 150 0.59 -8.55 9.93
CA VAL A 150 -0.25 -9.38 10.84
C VAL A 150 -0.84 -10.62 10.16
N PRO A 151 -1.51 -10.58 8.98
CA PRO A 151 -2.23 -11.73 8.46
C PRO A 151 -1.37 -12.99 8.28
N PRO A 152 -0.24 -12.97 7.56
CA PRO A 152 0.57 -14.17 7.39
C PRO A 152 1.23 -14.62 8.70
N LEU A 153 1.64 -13.70 9.58
CA LEU A 153 2.17 -14.03 10.90
C LEU A 153 1.11 -14.69 11.78
N ALA A 154 -0.12 -14.18 11.77
CA ALA A 154 -1.24 -14.74 12.50
C ALA A 154 -1.57 -16.17 12.08
N ILE A 155 -1.57 -16.43 10.76
CA ILE A 155 -1.78 -17.77 10.22
C ILE A 155 -0.65 -18.71 10.63
N ALA A 156 0.60 -18.27 10.51
CA ALA A 156 1.75 -19.07 10.92
C ALA A 156 1.74 -19.39 12.44
N LEU A 157 1.33 -18.41 13.26
CA LEU A 157 1.13 -18.63 14.70
C LEU A 157 -0.03 -19.59 14.99
N ALA A 158 -1.18 -19.43 14.30
CA ALA A 158 -2.30 -20.34 14.43
C ALA A 158 -1.91 -21.79 14.07
N MET A 159 -1.16 -21.99 12.98
CA MET A 159 -0.61 -23.31 12.63
C MET A 159 0.37 -23.87 13.65
N THR A 160 1.02 -23.01 14.42
CA THR A 160 1.95 -23.44 15.47
C THR A 160 1.21 -23.81 16.75
N LEU A 161 0.23 -23.03 17.16
CA LEU A 161 -0.51 -23.19 18.42
C LEU A 161 -1.64 -24.23 18.32
N PHE A 162 -2.26 -24.38 17.15
CA PHE A 162 -3.44 -25.20 16.90
C PHE A 162 -3.19 -26.20 15.78
N LYS A 163 -2.13 -27.00 15.89
CA LYS A 163 -1.66 -27.93 14.85
C LYS A 163 -2.72 -28.87 14.30
N ASP A 164 -3.60 -29.36 15.17
CA ASP A 164 -4.68 -30.29 14.89
C ASP A 164 -5.82 -29.71 14.02
N ARG A 165 -5.78 -28.40 13.77
CA ARG A 165 -6.78 -27.68 12.97
C ARG A 165 -6.35 -27.42 11.53
N PHE A 166 -5.13 -27.80 11.18
CA PHE A 166 -4.53 -27.56 9.86
C PHE A 166 -4.10 -28.88 9.21
N ASP A 167 -4.32 -29.01 7.90
CA ASP A 167 -3.86 -30.18 7.17
C ASP A 167 -2.34 -30.12 6.88
N GLU A 168 -1.77 -31.24 6.43
CA GLU A 168 -0.32 -31.34 6.17
C GLU A 168 0.15 -30.34 5.12
N LYS A 169 -0.65 -30.10 4.07
CA LYS A 169 -0.32 -29.11 3.02
C LYS A 169 -0.29 -27.70 3.57
N GLU A 170 -1.24 -27.35 4.42
CA GLU A 170 -1.28 -26.07 5.10
C GLU A 170 -0.07 -25.91 6.04
N GLN A 171 0.25 -26.94 6.82
CA GLN A 171 1.41 -26.94 7.72
C GLN A 171 2.75 -26.72 7.00
N GLN A 172 2.89 -27.21 5.75
CA GLN A 172 4.07 -26.97 4.93
C GLN A 172 4.29 -25.49 4.61
N SER A 173 3.22 -24.69 4.54
CA SER A 173 3.31 -23.26 4.26
C SER A 173 3.62 -22.40 5.49
N LYS A 174 3.73 -22.98 6.68
CA LYS A 174 3.94 -22.24 7.94
C LYS A 174 5.19 -21.37 7.93
N ILE A 175 6.33 -21.93 7.55
CA ILE A 175 7.61 -21.20 7.50
C ILE A 175 7.54 -20.08 6.45
N SER A 176 6.97 -20.38 5.29
CA SER A 176 6.75 -19.37 4.24
C SER A 176 5.92 -18.20 4.73
N ASN A 177 4.83 -18.46 5.47
CA ASN A 177 3.99 -17.40 6.05
C ASN A 177 4.74 -16.57 7.11
N PHE A 178 5.61 -17.16 7.92
CA PHE A 178 6.49 -16.39 8.81
C PHE A 178 7.39 -15.46 8.02
N ILE A 179 8.08 -15.96 6.99
CA ILE A 179 8.99 -15.16 6.17
C ILE A 179 8.23 -14.04 5.44
N LEU A 180 7.10 -14.34 4.80
CA LEU A 180 6.28 -13.36 4.10
C LEU A 180 5.77 -12.28 5.05
N GLY A 181 5.26 -12.69 6.22
CA GLY A 181 4.77 -11.75 7.22
C GLY A 181 5.87 -10.82 7.75
N LEU A 182 7.04 -11.35 8.05
CA LEU A 182 8.19 -10.54 8.45
C LEU A 182 8.67 -9.59 7.34
N SER A 183 8.46 -9.95 6.08
CA SER A 183 8.83 -9.14 4.92
C SER A 183 7.76 -8.13 4.49
N PHE A 184 6.64 -8.00 5.22
CA PHE A 184 5.50 -7.17 4.85
C PHE A 184 4.85 -7.61 3.53
N ILE A 185 4.69 -8.92 3.33
CA ILE A 185 4.01 -9.51 2.17
C ILE A 185 2.71 -10.15 2.66
N THR A 186 1.63 -9.36 2.66
CA THR A 186 0.31 -9.72 3.20
C THR A 186 -0.33 -10.88 2.44
N GLU A 187 -0.01 -11.03 1.17
CA GLU A 187 -0.54 -12.03 0.23
C GLU A 187 -0.30 -13.48 0.67
N GLY A 188 0.62 -13.74 1.58
CA GLY A 188 0.83 -15.07 2.17
C GLY A 188 -0.41 -15.65 2.84
N ALA A 189 -1.35 -14.80 3.27
CA ALA A 189 -2.60 -15.21 3.90
C ALA A 189 -3.72 -15.55 2.89
N ILE A 190 -3.59 -15.17 1.61
CA ILE A 190 -4.65 -15.33 0.60
C ILE A 190 -5.13 -16.78 0.46
N PRO A 191 -4.27 -17.82 0.40
CA PRO A 191 -4.74 -19.20 0.27
C PRO A 191 -5.68 -19.65 1.40
N PHE A 192 -5.49 -19.11 2.60
CA PHE A 192 -6.32 -19.37 3.78
C PHE A 192 -7.62 -18.56 3.75
N ALA A 193 -7.53 -17.30 3.37
CA ALA A 193 -8.69 -16.43 3.18
C ALA A 193 -9.62 -16.95 2.07
N ALA A 194 -9.08 -17.54 1.00
CA ALA A 194 -9.86 -18.16 -0.06
C ALA A 194 -10.66 -19.40 0.42
N LYS A 195 -10.13 -20.15 1.40
CA LYS A 195 -10.81 -21.31 1.97
C LYS A 195 -11.86 -20.93 3.01
N GLU A 196 -11.55 -19.99 3.91
CA GLU A 196 -12.37 -19.61 5.04
C GLU A 196 -12.41 -18.07 5.20
N PRO A 197 -13.02 -17.33 4.24
CA PRO A 197 -12.87 -15.87 4.14
C PRO A 197 -13.30 -15.14 5.41
N LEU A 198 -14.48 -15.43 5.96
CA LEU A 198 -15.01 -14.73 7.13
C LEU A 198 -14.16 -14.95 8.39
N LYS A 199 -13.64 -16.18 8.57
CA LYS A 199 -12.81 -16.49 9.74
C LYS A 199 -11.42 -15.85 9.63
N VAL A 200 -10.78 -15.96 8.47
CA VAL A 200 -9.43 -15.42 8.24
C VAL A 200 -9.46 -13.90 8.22
N ILE A 201 -10.31 -13.30 7.36
CA ILE A 201 -10.38 -11.85 7.24
C ILE A 201 -10.81 -11.21 8.57
N GLY A 202 -11.88 -11.73 9.19
CA GLY A 202 -12.38 -11.18 10.44
C GLY A 202 -11.35 -11.20 11.57
N SER A 203 -10.63 -12.32 11.76
CA SER A 203 -9.56 -12.40 12.76
C SER A 203 -8.38 -11.50 12.43
N CYS A 204 -7.96 -11.46 11.17
CA CYS A 204 -6.81 -10.65 10.73
C CYS A 204 -7.10 -9.14 10.84
N VAL A 205 -8.31 -8.69 10.49
CA VAL A 205 -8.69 -7.27 10.59
C VAL A 205 -8.62 -6.79 12.05
N VAL A 206 -9.08 -7.60 13.01
CA VAL A 206 -9.02 -7.24 14.45
C VAL A 206 -7.58 -7.01 14.89
N GLY A 207 -6.68 -7.95 14.67
CA GLY A 207 -5.31 -7.80 15.14
C GLY A 207 -4.51 -6.79 14.32
N ALA A 208 -4.76 -6.65 13.01
CA ALA A 208 -4.13 -5.64 12.18
C ALA A 208 -4.57 -4.22 12.60
N ALA A 209 -5.84 -4.02 12.94
CA ALA A 209 -6.32 -2.76 13.50
C ALA A 209 -5.65 -2.45 14.85
N ILE A 210 -5.53 -3.44 15.73
CA ILE A 210 -4.82 -3.27 17.00
C ILE A 210 -3.36 -2.92 16.76
N ALA A 211 -2.66 -3.64 15.88
CA ALA A 211 -1.26 -3.35 15.55
C ALA A 211 -1.09 -1.92 15.02
N GLY A 212 -1.92 -1.51 14.04
CA GLY A 212 -1.88 -0.16 13.49
C GLY A 212 -2.19 0.92 14.52
N GLY A 213 -3.18 0.70 15.37
CA GLY A 213 -3.52 1.62 16.48
C GLY A 213 -2.39 1.76 17.50
N LEU A 214 -1.77 0.65 17.88
CA LEU A 214 -0.66 0.64 18.83
C LEU A 214 0.58 1.37 18.30
N THR A 215 0.89 1.28 17.01
CA THR A 215 2.00 2.07 16.44
C THR A 215 1.78 3.58 16.62
N GLN A 216 0.53 4.05 16.46
CA GLN A 216 0.20 5.46 16.67
C GLN A 216 0.20 5.84 18.15
N PHE A 217 -0.32 4.95 19.00
CA PHE A 217 -0.34 5.17 20.45
C PHE A 217 1.09 5.39 21.01
N TRP A 218 2.05 4.63 20.53
CA TRP A 218 3.44 4.74 20.94
C TRP A 218 4.28 5.71 20.10
N GLY A 219 3.67 6.40 19.12
CA GLY A 219 4.39 7.37 18.28
C GLY A 219 5.46 6.73 17.40
N VAL A 220 5.22 5.50 16.91
CA VAL A 220 6.15 4.80 16.03
C VAL A 220 6.16 5.44 14.65
N SER A 221 7.35 5.63 14.08
CA SER A 221 7.53 6.15 12.72
C SER A 221 8.41 5.21 11.90
N ALA A 222 7.96 4.86 10.70
CA ALA A 222 8.72 4.03 9.76
C ALA A 222 9.69 4.90 8.94
N PRO A 223 10.93 4.46 8.71
CA PRO A 223 11.93 5.21 7.96
C PRO A 223 11.79 5.06 6.44
N ALA A 224 10.99 4.09 5.99
CA ALA A 224 10.84 3.75 4.59
C ALA A 224 9.41 3.20 4.32
N PRO A 225 8.93 3.29 3.07
CA PRO A 225 7.57 2.88 2.73
C PRO A 225 7.36 1.36 2.66
N HIS A 226 8.41 0.57 2.69
CA HIS A 226 8.35 -0.89 2.59
C HIS A 226 9.55 -1.53 3.28
N GLY A 227 9.46 -2.85 3.57
CA GLY A 227 10.58 -3.65 4.05
C GLY A 227 10.31 -4.52 5.28
N GLY A 228 9.19 -4.33 5.96
CA GLY A 228 8.85 -5.15 7.14
C GLY A 228 9.90 -5.05 8.26
N ILE A 229 10.44 -6.19 8.72
CA ILE A 229 11.47 -6.18 9.77
C ILE A 229 12.82 -5.59 9.30
N PHE A 230 13.08 -5.56 8.01
CA PHE A 230 14.35 -5.05 7.47
C PHE A 230 14.50 -3.53 7.63
N VAL A 231 13.43 -2.80 7.93
CA VAL A 231 13.53 -1.36 8.25
C VAL A 231 13.93 -1.08 9.69
N ILE A 232 13.88 -2.08 10.57
CA ILE A 232 14.16 -1.92 12.01
C ILE A 232 15.53 -1.25 12.28
N PRO A 233 16.64 -1.65 11.61
CA PRO A 233 17.94 -1.01 11.83
C PRO A 233 17.97 0.47 11.43
N ALA A 234 17.08 0.91 10.54
CA ALA A 234 16.98 2.29 10.07
C ALA A 234 15.89 3.11 10.81
N MET A 235 15.22 2.53 11.81
CA MET A 235 14.19 3.23 12.60
C MET A 235 14.77 4.47 13.29
N PRO A 236 14.00 5.57 13.41
CA PRO A 236 14.50 6.84 13.93
C PRO A 236 14.93 6.78 15.41
N SER A 237 14.47 5.76 16.15
CA SER A 237 14.85 5.53 17.55
C SER A 237 14.69 4.07 17.94
N VAL A 238 15.40 3.67 19.00
CA VAL A 238 15.24 2.34 19.63
C VAL A 238 13.80 2.16 20.15
N HIS A 239 13.17 3.23 20.65
CA HIS A 239 11.76 3.23 21.04
C HIS A 239 10.87 2.83 19.87
N SER A 240 10.99 3.47 18.71
CA SER A 240 10.21 3.11 17.51
C SER A 240 10.45 1.67 17.08
N ALA A 241 11.70 1.20 17.12
CA ALA A 241 12.04 -0.18 16.75
C ALA A 241 11.37 -1.21 17.67
N ILE A 242 11.48 -1.03 18.98
CA ILE A 242 10.89 -1.94 19.97
C ILE A 242 9.36 -1.94 19.85
N PHE A 243 8.74 -0.78 19.86
CA PHE A 243 7.26 -0.70 19.84
C PHE A 243 6.66 -1.05 18.49
N PHE A 244 7.40 -0.94 17.39
CA PHE A 244 7.00 -1.50 16.11
C PHE A 244 6.88 -3.03 16.18
N VAL A 245 7.90 -3.71 16.70
CA VAL A 245 7.90 -5.16 16.87
C VAL A 245 6.80 -5.62 17.84
N VAL A 246 6.65 -4.91 18.96
CA VAL A 246 5.62 -5.21 19.97
C VAL A 246 4.21 -5.06 19.38
N SER A 247 3.96 -4.01 18.59
CA SER A 247 2.66 -3.81 17.90
C SER A 247 2.31 -4.99 16.98
N ILE A 248 3.27 -5.41 16.16
CA ILE A 248 3.11 -6.53 15.23
C ILE A 248 2.88 -7.83 16.01
N ALA A 249 3.66 -8.09 17.06
CA ALA A 249 3.55 -9.29 17.86
C ALA A 249 2.17 -9.40 18.54
N ILE A 250 1.71 -8.32 19.17
CA ILE A 250 0.38 -8.26 19.79
C ILE A 250 -0.72 -8.53 18.75
N GLY A 251 -0.69 -7.82 17.61
CA GLY A 251 -1.69 -8.03 16.56
C GLY A 251 -1.68 -9.43 15.99
N ALA A 252 -0.50 -9.99 15.72
CA ALA A 252 -0.35 -11.34 15.19
C ALA A 252 -0.81 -12.42 16.18
N ILE A 253 -0.50 -12.27 17.48
CA ILE A 253 -0.94 -13.19 18.52
C ILE A 253 -2.47 -13.15 18.64
N ILE A 254 -3.07 -11.96 18.73
CA ILE A 254 -4.53 -11.81 18.85
C ILE A 254 -5.22 -12.43 17.63
N SER A 255 -4.81 -12.06 16.42
CA SER A 255 -5.36 -12.64 15.18
C SER A 255 -5.18 -14.15 15.10
N GLY A 256 -3.99 -14.64 15.42
CA GLY A 256 -3.66 -16.07 15.35
C GLY A 256 -4.46 -16.90 16.35
N VAL A 257 -4.66 -16.39 17.57
CA VAL A 257 -5.49 -17.04 18.59
C VAL A 257 -6.96 -17.01 18.16
N ILE A 258 -7.49 -15.87 17.76
CA ILE A 258 -8.88 -15.76 17.28
C ILE A 258 -9.11 -16.75 16.13
N PHE A 259 -8.28 -16.69 15.09
CA PHE A 259 -8.40 -17.58 13.93
C PHE A 259 -8.28 -19.05 14.35
N GLY A 260 -7.28 -19.39 15.15
CA GLY A 260 -7.10 -20.75 15.65
C GLY A 260 -8.33 -21.25 16.41
N VAL A 261 -8.93 -20.44 17.28
CA VAL A 261 -10.10 -20.82 18.07
C VAL A 261 -11.34 -21.01 17.20
N ILE A 262 -11.65 -20.06 16.32
CA ILE A 262 -12.89 -20.11 15.50
C ILE A 262 -12.83 -21.12 14.36
N ARG A 263 -11.65 -21.57 13.97
CA ARG A 263 -11.49 -22.55 12.89
C ARG A 263 -12.11 -23.91 13.24
N GLY A 264 -12.15 -24.26 14.53
CA GLY A 264 -12.66 -25.55 14.98
C GLY A 264 -11.70 -26.71 14.70
N LYS A 265 -11.95 -27.86 15.32
CA LYS A 265 -11.23 -29.09 14.99
C LYS A 265 -11.70 -29.62 13.64
N LYS A 266 -10.79 -30.20 12.88
CA LYS A 266 -11.12 -30.92 11.67
C LYS A 266 -11.83 -32.22 12.09
N ASN A 267 -13.08 -32.45 11.63
CA ASN A 267 -13.67 -33.78 11.74
C ASN A 267 -12.88 -34.69 10.82
N ASN A 268 -12.25 -35.70 11.40
CA ASN A 268 -11.57 -36.77 10.66
C ASN A 268 -12.58 -37.57 9.83
#